data_f9a50f3de9465babfbc1b4582b4b6b48
#
_entry.id   f9a50f3de9465babfbc1b4582b4b6b48
#
_cell.length_a   1.000
_cell.length_b   1.000
_cell.length_c   1.000
_cell.angle_alpha   90.00
_cell.angle_beta   90.00
_cell.angle_gamma   90.00
#
_symmetry.space_group_name_H-M   'P 1'
#
loop_
_entity.id
_entity.type
_entity.pdbx_description
1 polymer ?
#
loop_
_entity_poly.entity_id
_entity_poly.type
_entity_poly.pdbx_seq_one_letter_code
_entity_poly.pdbx_strand_id
1 'polypeptide(L)'
;MIKIELPTPDVVITRSNQVGEKVEAAISSEYGFTDYHRIPRDKGGIIMFFDADDELMFVGKARKLRPRVKKHFEDNVSPIKNHRHEVNKIAVISVVDPVDREIYETYAINVLKAKYNIDKVFYK
;
A
#
# COMPACT_ATOMS: atom_id res chain seq x y z
N MET A 1 -9.60 22.92 6.54
CA MET A 1 -8.66 22.04 5.82
C MET A 1 -8.97 22.06 4.34
N ILE A 2 -7.94 22.12 3.51
CA ILE A 2 -8.07 21.99 2.06
C ILE A 2 -8.58 20.58 1.73
N LYS A 3 -9.61 20.48 0.90
CA LYS A 3 -10.13 19.20 0.44
C LYS A 3 -9.50 18.82 -0.90
N ILE A 4 -8.92 17.62 -0.96
CA ILE A 4 -8.33 17.05 -2.15
C ILE A 4 -9.06 15.76 -2.46
N GLU A 5 -9.47 15.55 -3.71
CA GLU A 5 -10.00 14.26 -4.15
C GLU A 5 -8.86 13.33 -4.48
N LEU A 6 -8.79 12.20 -3.76
CA LEU A 6 -7.86 11.14 -4.12
C LEU A 6 -8.36 10.42 -5.38
N PRO A 7 -7.47 10.15 -6.34
CA PRO A 7 -7.87 9.33 -7.50
C PRO A 7 -8.35 7.95 -7.07
N THR A 8 -9.20 7.35 -7.90
CA THR A 8 -9.61 5.95 -7.70
C THR A 8 -8.41 5.03 -7.87
N PRO A 9 -8.22 4.01 -7.02
CA PRO A 9 -7.14 3.05 -7.19
C PRO A 9 -7.17 2.37 -8.56
N ASP A 10 -6.00 2.28 -9.20
CA ASP A 10 -5.84 1.59 -10.49
C ASP A 10 -5.85 0.07 -10.31
N VAL A 11 -5.32 -0.41 -9.20
CA VAL A 11 -5.24 -1.82 -8.87
C VAL A 11 -5.59 -2.01 -7.40
N VAL A 12 -6.47 -2.96 -7.14
CA VAL A 12 -6.80 -3.43 -5.79
C VAL A 12 -6.61 -4.93 -5.78
N ILE A 13 -5.75 -5.43 -4.88
CA ILE A 13 -5.56 -6.86 -4.69
C ILE A 13 -5.90 -7.25 -3.26
N THR A 14 -6.50 -8.41 -3.10
CA THR A 14 -6.88 -8.95 -1.80
C THR A 14 -6.14 -10.24 -1.53
N ARG A 15 -6.01 -10.58 -0.25
CA ARG A 15 -5.42 -11.85 0.16
C ARG A 15 -6.29 -12.98 -0.37
N SER A 16 -5.67 -13.94 -1.05
CA SER A 16 -6.34 -15.12 -1.58
C SER A 16 -6.13 -16.32 -0.64
N ASN A 17 -7.22 -17.03 -0.31
CA ASN A 17 -7.16 -18.27 0.47
C ASN A 17 -7.12 -19.52 -0.43
N GLN A 18 -6.69 -19.37 -1.68
CA GLN A 18 -6.59 -20.53 -2.58
C GLN A 18 -5.49 -21.48 -2.14
N VAL A 19 -5.90 -22.61 -1.59
CA VAL A 19 -5.02 -23.70 -1.20
C VAL A 19 -4.75 -24.54 -2.45
N GLY A 20 -3.47 -24.69 -2.83
CA GLY A 20 -3.04 -25.65 -3.83
C GLY A 20 -2.65 -25.10 -5.20
N GLU A 21 -2.77 -23.81 -5.47
CA GLU A 21 -2.19 -23.21 -6.67
C GLU A 21 -0.77 -22.71 -6.39
N LYS A 22 0.18 -23.28 -7.15
CA LYS A 22 1.55 -22.74 -7.17
C LYS A 22 1.54 -21.48 -8.01
N VAL A 23 1.25 -20.34 -7.37
CA VAL A 23 1.47 -19.05 -8.00
C VAL A 23 2.83 -18.57 -7.54
N GLU A 24 3.70 -18.18 -8.47
CA GLU A 24 4.92 -17.48 -8.14
C GLU A 24 4.56 -16.13 -7.55
N ALA A 25 4.37 -16.10 -6.25
CA ALA A 25 4.18 -14.84 -5.55
C ALA A 25 5.53 -14.15 -5.41
N ALA A 26 5.67 -12.97 -5.93
CA ALA A 26 6.85 -12.12 -5.72
C ALA A 26 6.93 -11.59 -4.29
N ILE A 27 5.87 -11.73 -3.51
CA ILE A 27 5.80 -11.58 -2.05
C ILE A 27 5.75 -12.99 -1.45
N SER A 28 6.32 -13.18 -0.27
CA SER A 28 6.27 -14.46 0.43
C SER A 28 4.86 -15.05 0.42
N SER A 29 4.74 -16.33 0.09
CA SER A 29 3.46 -17.04 0.03
C SER A 29 2.67 -17.00 1.34
N GLU A 30 3.33 -16.76 2.46
CA GLU A 30 2.67 -16.66 3.78
C GLU A 30 1.67 -15.49 3.88
N TYR A 31 1.82 -14.46 3.04
CA TYR A 31 0.92 -13.30 3.04
C TYR A 31 -0.27 -13.46 2.08
N GLY A 32 -0.22 -14.44 1.18
CA GLY A 32 -1.36 -14.85 0.36
C GLY A 32 -1.78 -13.89 -0.76
N PHE A 33 -0.89 -12.99 -1.21
CA PHE A 33 -1.19 -12.09 -2.33
C PHE A 33 -0.72 -12.70 -3.65
N THR A 34 -1.60 -13.43 -4.30
CA THR A 34 -1.29 -14.12 -5.57
C THR A 34 -1.33 -13.21 -6.79
N ASP A 35 -2.02 -12.08 -6.71
CA ASP A 35 -2.17 -11.11 -7.81
C ASP A 35 -1.14 -9.98 -7.79
N TYR A 36 -0.06 -10.16 -7.08
CA TYR A 36 0.99 -9.15 -6.92
C TYR A 36 1.51 -8.61 -8.25
N HIS A 37 1.57 -9.45 -9.28
CA HIS A 37 2.02 -9.07 -10.62
C HIS A 37 1.13 -8.00 -11.27
N ARG A 38 -0.09 -7.78 -10.78
CA ARG A 38 -0.98 -6.72 -11.28
C ARG A 38 -0.52 -5.33 -10.88
N ILE A 39 0.30 -5.20 -9.85
CA ILE A 39 0.86 -3.92 -9.42
C ILE A 39 1.90 -3.47 -10.45
N PRO A 40 1.81 -2.25 -11.01
CA PRO A 40 2.76 -1.77 -12.01
C PRO A 40 4.21 -1.77 -11.49
N ARG A 41 5.12 -2.31 -12.30
CA ARG A 41 6.55 -2.39 -11.95
C ARG A 41 7.26 -1.04 -12.13
N ASP A 42 6.95 -0.32 -13.22
CA ASP A 42 7.70 0.84 -13.67
C ASP A 42 6.95 2.17 -13.47
N LYS A 43 5.85 2.14 -12.75
CA LYS A 43 5.06 3.33 -12.44
C LYS A 43 5.21 3.73 -11.00
N GLY A 44 5.26 5.03 -10.76
CA GLY A 44 5.21 5.59 -9.42
C GLY A 44 3.79 5.90 -8.99
N GLY A 45 3.58 6.04 -7.69
CA GLY A 45 2.27 6.36 -7.17
C GLY A 45 2.16 6.22 -5.65
N ILE A 46 0.95 5.94 -5.22
CA ILE A 46 0.55 5.81 -3.82
C ILE A 46 0.19 4.36 -3.53
N ILE A 47 0.63 3.88 -2.37
CA ILE A 47 0.34 2.55 -1.85
C ILE A 47 -0.52 2.70 -0.62
N MET A 48 -1.58 1.91 -0.51
CA MET A 48 -2.44 1.85 0.68
C MET A 48 -2.63 0.39 1.11
N PHE A 49 -2.41 0.13 2.39
CA PHE A 49 -2.67 -1.18 2.99
C PHE A 49 -3.89 -1.11 3.90
N PHE A 50 -4.77 -2.08 3.79
CA PHE A 50 -5.98 -2.20 4.60
C PHE A 50 -6.01 -3.55 5.32
N ASP A 51 -6.58 -3.57 6.52
CA ASP A 51 -6.77 -4.81 7.27
C ASP A 51 -8.08 -5.55 6.87
N ALA A 52 -8.39 -6.64 7.57
CA ALA A 52 -9.59 -7.44 7.28
C ALA A 52 -10.90 -6.70 7.55
N ASP A 53 -10.88 -5.67 8.38
CA ASP A 53 -12.03 -4.81 8.66
C ASP A 53 -12.11 -3.61 7.72
N ASP A 54 -11.30 -3.61 6.67
CA ASP A 54 -11.18 -2.54 5.67
C ASP A 54 -10.73 -1.20 6.26
N GLU A 55 -10.02 -1.26 7.37
CA GLU A 55 -9.41 -0.07 7.97
C GLU A 55 -8.03 0.19 7.39
N LEU A 56 -7.74 1.44 7.11
CA LEU A 56 -6.47 1.86 6.52
C LEU A 56 -5.33 1.72 7.53
N MET A 57 -4.36 0.90 7.20
CA MET A 57 -3.18 0.64 8.03
C MET A 57 -2.03 1.58 7.73
N PHE A 58 -1.80 1.85 6.44
CA PHE A 58 -0.61 2.56 5.99
C PHE A 58 -0.84 3.19 4.62
N VAL A 59 -0.27 4.39 4.43
CA VAL A 59 -0.18 5.08 3.15
C VAL A 59 1.28 5.41 2.88
N GLY A 60 1.77 5.08 1.69
CA GLY A 60 3.12 5.42 1.27
C GLY A 60 3.16 5.86 -0.18
N LYS A 61 4.27 6.49 -0.57
CA LYS A 61 4.55 6.83 -1.96
C LYS A 61 5.70 5.99 -2.48
N ALA A 62 5.78 5.83 -3.79
CA ALA A 62 6.85 5.08 -4.43
C ALA A 62 7.16 5.64 -5.82
N ARG A 63 8.43 5.56 -6.21
CA ARG A 63 8.84 5.80 -7.60
C ARG A 63 8.49 4.61 -8.48
N LYS A 64 8.55 3.41 -7.92
CA LYS A 64 8.19 2.14 -8.55
C LYS A 64 7.32 1.36 -7.57
N LEU A 65 6.06 1.21 -7.91
CA LEU A 65 5.06 0.65 -7.01
C LEU A 65 5.35 -0.79 -6.58
N ARG A 66 5.55 -1.70 -7.54
CA ARG A 66 5.72 -3.12 -7.23
C ARG A 66 6.93 -3.40 -6.34
N PRO A 67 8.14 -2.91 -6.64
CA PRO A 67 9.29 -3.14 -5.77
C PRO A 67 9.12 -2.54 -4.37
N ARG A 68 8.43 -1.41 -4.26
CA ARG A 68 8.19 -0.77 -2.96
C ARG A 68 7.22 -1.56 -2.11
N VAL A 69 6.14 -2.07 -2.70
CA VAL A 69 5.21 -2.97 -1.99
C VAL A 69 5.96 -4.19 -1.45
N LYS A 70 6.82 -4.79 -2.28
CA LYS A 70 7.65 -5.92 -1.88
C LYS A 70 8.52 -5.59 -0.67
N LYS A 71 9.17 -4.42 -0.67
CA LYS A 71 10.00 -3.97 0.45
C LYS A 71 9.22 -3.87 1.76
N HIS A 72 7.99 -3.38 1.73
CA HIS A 72 7.16 -3.29 2.94
C HIS A 72 6.92 -4.66 3.57
N PHE A 73 6.95 -5.74 2.80
CA PHE A 73 6.79 -7.10 3.29
C PHE A 73 8.10 -7.80 3.66
N GLU A 74 9.26 -7.21 3.36
CA GLU A 74 10.55 -7.88 3.50
C GLU A 74 11.57 -7.12 4.35
N ASP A 75 11.50 -5.79 4.43
CA ASP A 75 12.53 -5.00 5.11
C ASP A 75 12.28 -4.87 6.63
N ASN A 76 13.24 -4.25 7.34
CA ASN A 76 13.18 -4.05 8.78
C ASN A 76 12.79 -2.62 9.19
N VAL A 77 12.45 -1.77 8.22
CA VAL A 77 12.20 -0.34 8.47
C VAL A 77 10.78 0.09 8.19
N SER A 78 9.99 -0.72 7.50
CA SER A 78 8.60 -0.38 7.20
C SER A 78 7.78 -0.21 8.48
N PRO A 79 6.93 0.82 8.58
CA PRO A 79 6.02 0.99 9.71
C PRO A 79 5.09 -0.20 9.92
N ILE A 80 4.85 -1.04 8.90
CA ILE A 80 4.01 -2.24 9.04
C ILE A 80 4.79 -3.50 9.36
N LYS A 81 6.10 -3.43 9.60
CA LYS A 81 6.95 -4.62 9.77
C LYS A 81 6.44 -5.63 10.80
N ASN A 82 5.79 -5.16 11.86
CA ASN A 82 5.23 -6.01 12.91
C ASN A 82 3.74 -6.31 12.68
N HIS A 83 3.17 -5.89 11.56
CA HIS A 83 1.74 -5.97 11.26
C HIS A 83 1.46 -6.55 9.87
N ARG A 84 2.45 -7.18 9.24
CA ARG A 84 2.34 -7.69 7.86
C ARG A 84 1.21 -8.69 7.70
N HIS A 85 0.99 -9.54 8.70
CA HIS A 85 -0.08 -10.54 8.66
C HIS A 85 -1.49 -9.94 8.76
N GLU A 86 -1.61 -8.69 9.22
CA GLU A 86 -2.89 -7.99 9.29
C GLU A 86 -3.32 -7.42 7.94
N VAL A 87 -2.38 -7.28 6.98
CA VAL A 87 -2.69 -6.73 5.65
C VAL A 87 -3.59 -7.69 4.89
N ASN A 88 -4.80 -7.25 4.55
CA ASN A 88 -5.78 -8.03 3.82
C ASN A 88 -6.01 -7.51 2.39
N LYS A 89 -5.77 -6.22 2.17
CA LYS A 89 -5.97 -5.57 0.87
C LYS A 89 -4.86 -4.58 0.60
N ILE A 90 -4.39 -4.56 -0.63
CA ILE A 90 -3.42 -3.58 -1.14
C ILE A 90 -4.06 -2.81 -2.28
N ALA A 91 -4.12 -1.49 -2.17
CA ALA A 91 -4.59 -0.61 -3.24
C ALA A 91 -3.45 0.28 -3.69
N VAL A 92 -3.30 0.47 -4.99
CA VAL A 92 -2.30 1.36 -5.56
C VAL A 92 -2.94 2.35 -6.53
N ILE A 93 -2.43 3.58 -6.50
CA ILE A 93 -2.85 4.66 -7.38
C ILE A 93 -1.62 5.09 -8.17
N SER A 94 -1.66 4.99 -9.50
CA SER A 94 -0.59 5.51 -10.34
C SER A 94 -0.63 7.04 -10.36
N VAL A 95 0.47 7.66 -9.97
CA VAL A 95 0.63 9.12 -9.96
C VAL A 95 1.99 9.45 -10.55
N VAL A 96 1.99 10.09 -11.72
CA VAL A 96 3.22 10.34 -12.49
C VAL A 96 4.09 11.42 -11.85
N ASP A 97 3.48 12.52 -11.40
CA ASP A 97 4.20 13.67 -10.87
C ASP A 97 4.65 13.43 -9.42
N PRO A 98 5.95 13.58 -9.11
CA PRO A 98 6.45 13.40 -7.74
C PRO A 98 5.86 14.37 -6.71
N VAL A 99 5.52 15.59 -7.12
CA VAL A 99 4.89 16.57 -6.23
C VAL A 99 3.48 16.13 -5.89
N ASP A 100 2.73 15.64 -6.87
CA ASP A 100 1.39 15.13 -6.64
C ASP A 100 1.40 13.92 -5.71
N ARG A 101 2.39 13.04 -5.83
CA ARG A 101 2.57 11.90 -4.90
C ARG A 101 2.75 12.39 -3.46
N GLU A 102 3.58 13.39 -3.26
CA GLU A 102 3.81 13.97 -1.92
C GLU A 102 2.53 14.57 -1.34
N ILE A 103 1.77 15.29 -2.15
CA ILE A 103 0.52 15.92 -1.75
C ILE A 103 -0.52 14.85 -1.38
N TYR A 104 -0.75 13.87 -2.24
CA TYR A 104 -1.72 12.81 -2.00
C TYR A 104 -1.35 11.97 -0.78
N GLU A 105 -0.08 11.61 -0.62
CA GLU A 105 0.38 10.84 0.52
C GLU A 105 0.12 11.58 1.83
N THR A 106 0.59 12.82 1.92
CA THR A 106 0.45 13.63 3.13
C THR A 106 -1.03 13.88 3.47
N TYR A 107 -1.83 14.17 2.47
CA TYR A 107 -3.26 14.37 2.64
C TYR A 107 -3.95 13.10 3.14
N ALA A 108 -3.70 11.97 2.49
CA ALA A 108 -4.32 10.69 2.85
C ALA A 108 -3.94 10.26 4.27
N ILE A 109 -2.69 10.38 4.67
CA ILE A 109 -2.23 10.06 6.02
C ILE A 109 -3.05 10.84 7.07
N ASN A 110 -3.25 12.13 6.85
CA ASN A 110 -3.84 13.02 7.86
C ASN A 110 -5.37 13.04 7.85
N VAL A 111 -5.99 12.86 6.69
CA VAL A 111 -7.45 12.83 6.57
C VAL A 111 -8.02 11.46 6.91
N LEU A 112 -7.40 10.41 6.38
CA LEU A 112 -7.85 9.02 6.59
C LEU A 112 -7.29 8.40 7.88
N LYS A 113 -6.29 9.04 8.49
CA LYS A 113 -5.69 8.62 9.77
C LYS A 113 -5.23 7.16 9.75
N ALA A 114 -4.32 6.84 8.83
CA ALA A 114 -3.72 5.51 8.73
C ALA A 114 -3.08 5.09 10.05
N LYS A 115 -3.36 3.86 10.51
CA LYS A 115 -3.00 3.39 11.86
C LYS A 115 -1.51 3.43 12.16
N TYR A 116 -0.67 3.04 11.20
CA TYR A 116 0.75 2.77 11.46
C TYR A 116 1.71 3.77 10.82
N ASN A 117 1.22 4.83 10.20
CA ASN A 117 2.09 5.88 9.70
C ASN A 117 2.79 6.59 10.85
N ILE A 118 4.09 6.85 10.66
CA ILE A 118 4.93 7.55 11.64
C ILE A 118 5.28 8.94 11.12
N ASP A 119 5.75 9.01 9.87
CA ASP A 119 6.13 10.26 9.23
C ASP A 119 4.91 11.02 8.71
N LYS A 120 5.02 12.34 8.63
CA LYS A 120 3.99 13.22 8.05
C LYS A 120 2.62 13.17 8.75
N VAL A 121 2.59 12.76 10.01
CA VAL A 121 1.39 12.75 10.83
C VAL A 121 1.26 14.09 11.54
N PHE A 122 0.26 14.90 11.17
CA PHE A 122 0.09 16.27 11.66
C PHE A 122 -1.19 16.47 12.50
N TYR A 123 -1.95 15.42 12.76
CA TYR A 123 -3.21 15.52 13.52
C TYR A 123 -3.04 15.28 15.03
N LYS A 124 -1.82 15.10 15.48
CA LYS A 124 -1.52 14.93 16.92
C LYS A 124 -1.17 16.24 17.56
#